data_bfe3ad186f7ccc2464e1ea9dabd091eb
#
_entry.id   bfe3ad186f7ccc2464e1ea9dabd091eb
#
_cell.length_a   1.000
_cell.length_b   1.000
_cell.length_c   1.000
_cell.angle_alpha   90.00
_cell.angle_beta   90.00
_cell.angle_gamma   90.00
#
_symmetry.space_group_name_H-M   'P 1'
#
loop_
_entity.id
_entity.type
_entity.pdbx_description
1 polymer ?
#
loop_
_entity_poly.entity_id
_entity_poly.type
_entity_poly.pdbx_seq_one_letter_code
_entity_poly.pdbx_strand_id
1 'polypeptide(L)'
;MEKGVPIRSITRAISALQAINRHGSMTMMEIAKAAQVPYPTACRLVQTLLYEGLVEQEPARKRYRPTALVQTLATGFQHEDQLVSVARPHIVELTKQIGWPVSIAVRVGRDMMLRDSTH
;
A
#
# COMPACT_ATOMS: atom_id res chain seq x y z
N MET A 1 7.05 26.70 0.38
CA MET A 1 8.05 25.76 -0.16
C MET A 1 7.78 25.49 -1.62
N GLU A 2 8.77 25.69 -2.42
CA GLU A 2 8.63 25.49 -3.85
C GLU A 2 8.59 24.00 -4.19
N LYS A 3 7.62 23.61 -5.01
CA LYS A 3 7.49 22.20 -5.42
C LYS A 3 8.31 21.99 -6.69
N GLY A 4 9.28 21.11 -6.62
CA GLY A 4 10.04 20.69 -7.77
C GLY A 4 9.24 19.78 -8.69
N VAL A 5 9.79 19.53 -9.88
CA VAL A 5 9.24 18.56 -10.83
C VAL A 5 9.52 17.14 -10.30
N PRO A 6 8.53 16.27 -10.23
CA PRO A 6 8.76 14.89 -9.78
C PRO A 6 9.75 14.14 -10.68
N ILE A 7 10.52 13.27 -10.07
CA ILE A 7 11.38 12.34 -10.80
C ILE A 7 10.47 11.19 -11.27
N ARG A 8 10.27 11.08 -12.59
CA ARG A 8 9.30 10.15 -13.18
C ARG A 8 9.55 8.71 -12.80
N SER A 9 10.81 8.28 -12.80
CA SER A 9 11.14 6.90 -12.46
C SER A 9 10.76 6.56 -11.02
N ILE A 10 10.94 7.50 -10.10
CA ILE A 10 10.56 7.29 -8.70
C ILE A 10 9.04 7.23 -8.58
N THR A 11 8.32 8.15 -9.20
CA THR A 11 6.85 8.13 -9.20
C THR A 11 6.31 6.80 -9.74
N ARG A 12 6.88 6.32 -10.83
CA ARG A 12 6.48 5.07 -11.46
C ARG A 12 6.83 3.86 -10.59
N ALA A 13 7.99 3.88 -9.93
CA ALA A 13 8.40 2.81 -9.03
C ALA A 13 7.46 2.72 -7.82
N ILE A 14 7.06 3.85 -7.26
CA ILE A 14 6.10 3.89 -6.16
C ILE A 14 4.75 3.34 -6.61
N SER A 15 4.27 3.73 -7.79
CA SER A 15 3.01 3.20 -8.35
C SER A 15 3.07 1.70 -8.53
N ALA A 16 4.17 1.17 -9.03
CA ALA A 16 4.37 -0.26 -9.21
C ALA A 16 4.35 -0.99 -7.88
N LEU A 17 5.08 -0.48 -6.89
CA LEU A 17 5.13 -1.10 -5.57
C LEU A 17 3.76 -1.07 -4.88
N GLN A 18 3.04 0.03 -4.98
CA GLN A 18 1.70 0.14 -4.41
C GLN A 18 0.73 -0.85 -5.05
N ALA A 19 0.81 -1.04 -6.37
CA ALA A 19 -0.02 -2.01 -7.07
C ALA A 19 0.27 -3.43 -6.60
N ILE A 20 1.55 -3.80 -6.50
CA ILE A 20 1.96 -5.12 -6.03
C ILE A 20 1.47 -5.35 -4.59
N ASN A 21 1.62 -4.36 -3.71
CA ASN A 21 1.14 -4.44 -2.33
C ASN A 21 -0.37 -4.64 -2.26
N ARG A 22 -1.12 -3.91 -3.09
CA ARG A 22 -2.57 -3.97 -3.10
C ARG A 22 -3.09 -5.34 -3.57
N HIS A 23 -2.46 -5.91 -4.58
CA HIS A 23 -2.89 -7.18 -5.18
C HIS A 23 -2.22 -8.40 -4.55
N GLY A 24 -1.07 -8.22 -3.89
CA GLY A 24 -0.33 -9.27 -3.23
C GLY A 24 0.54 -10.11 -4.16
N SER A 25 0.20 -10.26 -5.43
CA SER A 25 0.95 -11.01 -6.43
C SER A 25 0.51 -10.57 -7.82
N MET A 26 1.47 -10.25 -8.69
CA MET A 26 1.18 -9.73 -10.03
C MET A 26 2.20 -10.23 -11.04
N THR A 27 1.74 -10.44 -12.27
CA THR A 27 2.63 -10.68 -13.40
C THR A 27 3.25 -9.36 -13.84
N MET A 28 4.36 -9.44 -14.60
CA MET A 28 5.01 -8.25 -15.14
C MET A 28 4.05 -7.42 -16.00
N MET A 29 3.22 -8.08 -16.81
CA MET A 29 2.26 -7.37 -17.67
C MET A 29 1.20 -6.64 -16.85
N GLU A 30 0.72 -7.26 -15.78
CA GLU A 30 -0.24 -6.61 -14.87
C GLU A 30 0.39 -5.38 -14.20
N ILE A 31 1.66 -5.50 -13.80
CA ILE A 31 2.40 -4.38 -13.19
C ILE A 31 2.55 -3.24 -14.19
N ALA A 32 2.90 -3.56 -15.44
CA ALA A 32 3.04 -2.54 -16.48
C ALA A 32 1.74 -1.77 -16.70
N LYS A 33 0.62 -2.47 -16.74
CA LYS A 33 -0.70 -1.84 -16.87
C LYS A 33 -1.04 -0.97 -15.65
N ALA A 34 -0.83 -1.49 -14.46
CA ALA A 34 -1.15 -0.77 -13.24
C ALA A 34 -0.31 0.51 -13.07
N ALA A 35 0.97 0.45 -13.40
CA ALA A 35 1.87 1.60 -13.35
C ALA A 35 1.78 2.50 -14.58
N GLN A 36 1.01 2.08 -15.60
CA GLN A 36 0.83 2.82 -16.86
C GLN A 36 2.16 3.11 -17.55
N VAL A 37 2.98 2.07 -17.67
CA VAL A 37 4.29 2.16 -18.32
C VAL A 37 4.44 1.06 -19.37
N PRO A 38 5.31 1.26 -20.36
CA PRO A 38 5.66 0.19 -21.30
C PRO A 38 6.26 -1.00 -20.57
N TYR A 39 6.10 -2.18 -21.14
CA TYR A 39 6.61 -3.43 -20.55
C TYR A 39 8.11 -3.37 -20.22
N PRO A 40 9.00 -2.86 -21.12
CA PRO A 40 10.43 -2.77 -20.80
C PRO A 40 10.71 -1.86 -19.59
N THR A 41 9.93 -0.78 -19.43
CA THR A 41 10.06 0.10 -18.29
C THR A 41 9.63 -0.62 -17.01
N ALA A 42 8.51 -1.36 -17.06
CA ALA A 42 8.07 -2.15 -15.93
C ALA A 42 9.14 -3.16 -15.49
N CYS A 43 9.80 -3.82 -16.45
CA CYS A 43 10.89 -4.76 -16.15
C CYS A 43 12.00 -4.07 -15.37
N ARG A 44 12.39 -2.87 -15.76
CA ARG A 44 13.46 -2.13 -15.08
C ARG A 44 13.04 -1.69 -13.69
N LEU A 45 11.80 -1.24 -13.53
CA LEU A 45 11.26 -0.86 -12.22
C LEU A 45 11.25 -2.07 -11.28
N VAL A 46 10.74 -3.19 -11.74
CA VAL A 46 10.66 -4.41 -10.93
C VAL A 46 12.06 -4.93 -10.58
N GLN A 47 13.00 -4.90 -11.52
CA GLN A 47 14.37 -5.28 -11.23
C GLN A 47 14.97 -4.43 -10.11
N THR A 48 14.69 -3.15 -10.09
CA THR A 48 15.14 -2.25 -9.03
C THR A 48 14.49 -2.61 -7.70
N LEU A 49 13.19 -2.87 -7.70
CA LEU A 49 12.48 -3.28 -6.49
C LEU A 49 13.00 -4.62 -5.95
N LEU A 50 13.35 -5.56 -6.84
CA LEU A 50 14.01 -6.81 -6.47
C LEU A 50 15.37 -6.55 -5.84
N TYR A 51 16.17 -5.69 -6.46
CA TYR A 51 17.50 -5.32 -5.96
C TYR A 51 17.41 -4.69 -4.57
N GLU A 52 16.42 -3.83 -4.34
CA GLU A 52 16.21 -3.18 -3.05
C GLU A 52 15.55 -4.11 -2.02
N GLY A 53 15.14 -5.31 -2.42
CA GLY A 53 14.58 -6.30 -1.50
C GLY A 53 13.14 -6.07 -1.12
N LEU A 54 12.44 -5.13 -1.77
CA LEU A 54 11.03 -4.84 -1.45
C LEU A 54 10.06 -5.80 -2.13
N VAL A 55 10.49 -6.43 -3.19
CA VAL A 55 9.71 -7.37 -4.00
C VAL A 55 10.53 -8.62 -4.23
N GLU A 56 9.87 -9.76 -4.33
CA GLU A 56 10.49 -11.03 -4.72
C GLU A 56 9.66 -11.71 -5.78
N GLN A 57 10.32 -12.56 -6.59
CA GLN A 57 9.63 -13.40 -7.55
C GLN A 57 9.19 -14.69 -6.85
N GLU A 58 7.96 -15.14 -7.12
CA GLU A 58 7.47 -16.40 -6.58
C GLU A 58 8.27 -17.58 -7.14
N PRO A 59 8.54 -18.61 -6.31
CA PRO A 59 9.44 -19.70 -6.73
C PRO A 59 8.98 -20.47 -7.96
N ALA A 60 7.66 -20.69 -8.12
CA ALA A 60 7.14 -21.56 -9.16
C ALA A 60 6.40 -20.81 -10.29
N ARG A 61 6.30 -19.49 -10.22
CA ARG A 61 5.51 -18.70 -11.16
C ARG A 61 6.25 -17.41 -11.51
N LYS A 62 5.94 -16.88 -12.70
CA LYS A 62 6.47 -15.58 -13.12
C LYS A 62 5.59 -14.47 -12.57
N ARG A 63 5.46 -14.44 -11.26
CA ARG A 63 4.69 -13.43 -10.53
C ARG A 63 5.57 -12.80 -9.46
N TYR A 64 5.27 -11.58 -9.11
CA TYR A 64 6.05 -10.80 -8.15
C TYR A 64 5.16 -10.43 -6.98
N ARG A 65 5.72 -10.49 -5.78
CA ARG A 65 5.00 -10.23 -4.53
C ARG A 65 5.87 -9.39 -3.60
N PRO A 66 5.25 -8.65 -2.66
CA PRO A 66 6.04 -7.89 -1.69
C PRO A 66 6.75 -8.81 -0.72
N THR A 67 7.90 -8.37 -0.23
CA THR A 67 8.62 -9.03 0.85
C THR A 67 8.23 -8.43 2.20
N ALA A 68 8.67 -9.05 3.30
CA ALA A 68 8.47 -8.52 4.63
C ALA A 68 9.14 -7.15 4.82
N LEU A 69 10.12 -6.80 4.00
CA LEU A 69 10.81 -5.51 4.11
C LEU A 69 9.85 -4.33 3.91
N VAL A 70 8.74 -4.50 3.16
CA VAL A 70 7.77 -3.42 2.97
C VAL A 70 7.16 -2.96 4.29
N GLN A 71 7.14 -3.80 5.32
CA GLN A 71 6.63 -3.42 6.64
C GLN A 71 7.46 -2.32 7.28
N THR A 72 8.74 -2.24 6.96
CA THR A 72 9.63 -1.20 7.50
C THR A 72 9.24 0.20 7.02
N LEU A 73 8.53 0.30 5.89
CA LEU A 73 8.08 1.58 5.38
C LEU A 73 7.01 2.24 6.27
N ALA A 74 6.32 1.43 7.09
CA ALA A 74 5.29 1.91 7.98
C ALA A 74 5.77 2.08 9.42
N THR A 75 6.98 1.66 9.74
CA THR A 75 7.48 1.60 11.12
C THR A 75 7.49 2.97 11.82
N GLY A 76 7.76 4.03 11.07
CA GLY A 76 7.81 5.38 11.63
C GLY A 76 6.44 6.05 11.80
N PHE A 77 5.38 5.44 11.31
CA PHE A 77 4.05 6.03 11.33
C PHE A 77 3.31 5.62 12.61
N GLN A 78 3.15 6.55 13.56
CA GLN A 78 2.60 6.28 14.88
C GLN A 78 1.31 7.05 15.20
N HIS A 79 0.99 8.10 14.44
CA HIS A 79 -0.13 8.99 14.76
C HIS A 79 -1.49 8.31 14.76
N GLU A 80 -1.71 7.38 13.84
CA GLU A 80 -3.01 6.74 13.71
C GLU A 80 -3.25 5.64 14.74
N ASP A 81 -2.18 5.04 15.25
CA ASP A 81 -2.30 4.11 16.36
C ASP A 81 -2.92 4.81 17.57
N GLN A 82 -2.53 6.07 17.80
CA GLN A 82 -3.11 6.87 18.87
C GLN A 82 -4.58 7.19 18.60
N LEU A 83 -4.90 7.58 17.37
CA LEU A 83 -6.28 7.84 16.97
C LEU A 83 -7.15 6.60 17.19
N VAL A 84 -6.69 5.44 16.72
CA VAL A 84 -7.42 4.18 16.86
C VAL A 84 -7.58 3.82 18.34
N SER A 85 -6.52 3.94 19.13
CA SER A 85 -6.56 3.64 20.56
C SER A 85 -7.58 4.51 21.31
N VAL A 86 -7.64 5.80 20.99
CA VAL A 86 -8.58 6.73 21.61
C VAL A 86 -10.01 6.45 21.15
N ALA A 87 -10.20 6.18 19.87
CA ALA A 87 -11.53 6.02 19.28
C ALA A 87 -12.14 4.63 19.53
N ARG A 88 -11.33 3.59 19.70
CA ARG A 88 -11.81 2.21 19.81
C ARG A 88 -12.91 2.00 20.86
N PRO A 89 -12.79 2.48 22.12
CA PRO A 89 -13.86 2.31 23.11
C PRO A 89 -15.17 2.95 22.65
N HIS A 90 -15.08 4.09 21.97
CA HIS A 90 -16.25 4.84 21.51
C HIS A 90 -17.00 4.11 20.40
N ILE A 91 -16.29 3.53 19.43
CA ILE A 91 -16.95 2.80 18.34
C ILE A 91 -17.53 1.47 18.84
N VAL A 92 -16.89 0.83 19.81
CA VAL A 92 -17.44 -0.38 20.44
C VAL A 92 -18.75 -0.06 21.17
N GLU A 93 -18.77 1.01 21.94
CA GLU A 93 -19.98 1.44 22.64
C GLU A 93 -21.10 1.82 21.66
N LEU A 94 -20.78 2.54 20.61
CA LEU A 94 -21.73 2.91 19.58
C LEU A 94 -22.31 1.68 18.89
N THR A 95 -21.50 0.69 18.59
CA THR A 95 -21.94 -0.59 18.02
C THR A 95 -22.96 -1.29 18.94
N LYS A 96 -22.73 -1.28 20.26
CA LYS A 96 -23.67 -1.85 21.21
C LYS A 96 -25.01 -1.12 21.21
N GLN A 97 -24.99 0.21 21.05
CA GLN A 97 -26.19 1.02 21.07
C GLN A 97 -27.03 0.86 19.80
N ILE A 98 -26.41 0.81 18.63
CA ILE A 98 -27.14 0.81 17.35
C ILE A 98 -27.29 -0.59 16.76
N GLY A 99 -26.51 -1.58 17.21
CA GLY A 99 -26.58 -2.95 16.71
C GLY A 99 -25.90 -3.18 15.36
N TRP A 100 -25.17 -2.20 14.86
CA TRP A 100 -24.46 -2.29 13.57
C TRP A 100 -22.97 -2.07 13.75
N PRO A 101 -22.13 -2.68 12.89
CA PRO A 101 -20.69 -2.40 12.92
C PRO A 101 -20.39 -0.93 12.65
N VAL A 102 -19.37 -0.42 13.32
CA VAL A 102 -18.87 0.94 13.15
C VAL A 102 -17.41 0.87 12.73
N SER A 103 -17.03 1.68 11.78
CA SER A 103 -15.67 1.69 11.24
C SER A 103 -15.07 3.10 11.33
N ILE A 104 -13.75 3.14 11.47
CA ILE A 104 -12.98 4.38 11.37
C ILE A 104 -12.23 4.33 10.05
N ALA A 105 -12.44 5.33 9.21
CA ALA A 105 -11.69 5.48 7.97
C ALA A 105 -11.05 6.86 7.96
N VAL A 106 -9.83 6.94 7.42
CA VAL A 106 -9.13 8.21 7.26
C VAL A 106 -8.78 8.43 5.81
N ARG A 107 -8.67 9.68 5.42
CA ARG A 107 -8.27 10.03 4.07
C ARG A 107 -6.75 9.85 3.93
N VAL A 108 -6.33 9.09 2.90
CA VAL A 108 -4.93 8.93 2.55
C VAL A 108 -4.80 9.26 1.07
N GLY A 109 -4.17 10.39 0.76
CA GLY A 109 -4.11 10.87 -0.62
C GLY A 109 -5.50 11.10 -1.17
N ARG A 110 -5.89 10.35 -2.20
CA ARG A 110 -7.21 10.44 -2.84
C ARG A 110 -8.16 9.34 -2.37
N ASP A 111 -7.71 8.47 -1.49
CA ASP A 111 -8.48 7.31 -1.07
C ASP A 111 -8.86 7.41 0.40
N MET A 112 -9.83 6.61 0.79
CA MET A 112 -10.17 6.40 2.19
C MET A 112 -9.58 5.07 2.63
N MET A 113 -8.87 5.09 3.75
CA MET A 113 -8.28 3.88 4.31
C MET A 113 -9.01 3.49 5.58
N LEU A 114 -9.49 2.26 5.62
CA LEU A 114 -10.10 1.70 6.83
C LEU A 114 -9.01 1.48 7.88
N ARG A 115 -9.22 2.05 9.07
CA ARG A 115 -8.23 1.95 10.16
C ARG A 115 -8.66 0.97 11.24
N ASP A 116 -9.94 0.90 11.53
CA ASP A 116 -10.48 -0.02 12.53
C ASP A 116 -11.97 -0.25 12.26
N SER A 117 -12.48 -1.35 12.78
CA SER A 117 -13.89 -1.70 12.63
C SER A 117 -14.31 -2.61 13.77
N THR A 118 -15.58 -2.49 14.17
CA THR A 118 -16.19 -3.41 15.12
C THR A 118 -16.87 -4.59 14.45
N HIS A 119 -16.72 -4.69 13.15
CA HIS A 119 -17.27 -5.77 12.34
C HIS A 119 -16.72 -7.13 12.77
#